data_48305e351424048b9e627e02a5887c39
#
_entry.id   48305e351424048b9e627e02a5887c39
#
_cell.length_a   1.000
_cell.length_b   1.000
_cell.length_c   1.000
_cell.angle_alpha   90.00
_cell.angle_beta   90.00
_cell.angle_gamma   90.00
#
_symmetry.space_group_name_H-M   'P 1'
#
loop_
_entity.id
_entity.type
_entity.pdbx_description
1 polymer ?
#
loop_
_entity_poly.entity_id
_entity_poly.type
_entity_poly.pdbx_seq_one_letter_code
_entity_poly.pdbx_strand_id
1 'polypeptide(L)'
;MLFVHGSFSDARVWDENFLPYFARRGYAAHAVSLRGHGRSEGHQHLHTWRLSDYVADLTQAVATLPAPPVLIGHSMGGMVLQKYLETHPEIPGAVLMASVPPQGLLPSNLHMAMRHPFLFQQMALFSLLGPSFGSPEMMRRLLFSQDMPLTKLREYFDYIQAESQVVSLDMMGINPLRLKPEQLRLPILVQGAQHDVFISPAMVRETARFYRTEAQIIPNMAHAMMLELNWQEAADAMLGWLEQVVAARPAAAA
;
A
#
# COMPACT_ATOMS: atom_id res chain seq x y z
N MET A 1 2.36 -7.12 -13.51
CA MET A 1 2.25 -6.65 -12.11
C MET A 1 1.29 -5.48 -12.07
N LEU A 2 0.50 -5.33 -11.01
CA LEU A 2 -0.40 -4.18 -10.83
C LEU A 2 -0.23 -3.61 -9.43
N PHE A 3 0.13 -2.34 -9.34
CA PHE A 3 0.38 -1.60 -8.11
C PHE A 3 -0.85 -0.78 -7.70
N VAL A 4 -1.17 -0.82 -6.40
CA VAL A 4 -2.29 -0.09 -5.77
C VAL A 4 -1.72 0.84 -4.70
N HIS A 5 -2.03 2.12 -4.81
CA HIS A 5 -1.51 3.17 -3.93
C HIS A 5 -2.14 3.16 -2.54
N GLY A 6 -1.51 3.86 -1.61
CA GLY A 6 -2.01 4.12 -0.25
C GLY A 6 -2.99 5.31 -0.18
N SER A 7 -3.48 5.59 1.03
CA SER A 7 -4.33 6.77 1.27
C SER A 7 -3.61 8.08 0.90
N PHE A 8 -4.39 9.09 0.57
CA PHE A 8 -3.93 10.45 0.25
C PHE A 8 -2.98 10.56 -0.94
N SER A 9 -2.89 9.53 -1.81
CA SER A 9 -2.00 9.48 -2.96
C SER A 9 -2.68 8.90 -4.19
N ASP A 10 -1.95 8.69 -5.27
CA ASP A 10 -2.43 8.05 -6.49
C ASP A 10 -1.31 7.23 -7.17
N ALA A 11 -1.57 6.73 -8.38
CA ALA A 11 -0.64 5.89 -9.12
C ALA A 11 0.74 6.55 -9.38
N ARG A 12 0.85 7.88 -9.36
CA ARG A 12 2.12 8.60 -9.62
C ARG A 12 3.21 8.26 -8.62
N VAL A 13 2.87 7.81 -7.41
CA VAL A 13 3.89 7.41 -6.41
C VAL A 13 4.75 6.23 -6.88
N TRP A 14 4.31 5.51 -7.90
CA TRP A 14 5.03 4.38 -8.49
C TRP A 14 5.85 4.76 -9.72
N ASP A 15 5.53 5.90 -10.37
CA ASP A 15 6.09 6.29 -11.67
C ASP A 15 7.58 6.61 -11.62
N GLU A 16 8.07 7.19 -10.52
CA GLU A 16 9.44 7.64 -10.41
C GLU A 16 10.42 6.46 -10.35
N ASN A 17 10.09 5.44 -9.55
CA ASN A 17 11.03 4.40 -9.20
C ASN A 17 10.55 2.99 -9.59
N PHE A 18 9.42 2.54 -9.06
CA PHE A 18 9.02 1.14 -9.12
C PHE A 18 8.61 0.70 -10.52
N LEU A 19 7.75 1.43 -11.22
CA LEU A 19 7.33 1.05 -12.56
C LEU A 19 8.51 0.95 -13.53
N PRO A 20 9.40 1.97 -13.65
CA PRO A 20 10.55 1.86 -14.53
C PRO A 20 11.57 0.80 -14.07
N TYR A 21 11.70 0.56 -12.75
CA TYR A 21 12.60 -0.47 -12.23
C TYR A 21 12.18 -1.87 -12.69
N PHE A 22 10.91 -2.24 -12.54
CA PHE A 22 10.39 -3.54 -12.94
C PHE A 22 10.25 -3.66 -14.47
N ALA A 23 9.87 -2.58 -15.16
CA ALA A 23 9.81 -2.57 -16.62
C ALA A 23 11.17 -2.87 -17.28
N ARG A 24 12.26 -2.27 -16.77
CA ARG A 24 13.62 -2.55 -17.25
C ARG A 24 14.08 -4.01 -17.03
N ARG A 25 13.39 -4.73 -16.12
CA ARG A 25 13.64 -6.16 -15.86
C ARG A 25 12.67 -7.10 -16.57
N GLY A 26 11.90 -6.57 -17.54
CA GLY A 26 11.01 -7.35 -18.40
C GLY A 26 9.63 -7.63 -17.83
N TYR A 27 9.27 -7.02 -16.69
CA TYR A 27 7.90 -7.13 -16.15
C TYR A 27 6.97 -6.11 -16.78
N ALA A 28 5.77 -6.53 -17.19
CA ALA A 28 4.67 -5.61 -17.49
C ALA A 28 4.16 -5.01 -16.18
N ALA A 29 4.62 -3.78 -15.87
CA ALA A 29 4.32 -3.07 -14.62
C ALA A 29 3.27 -1.98 -14.89
N HIS A 30 2.16 -2.05 -14.15
CA HIS A 30 1.02 -1.12 -14.23
C HIS A 30 0.70 -0.60 -12.83
N ALA A 31 0.13 0.60 -12.74
CA ALA A 31 -0.42 1.14 -11.51
C ALA A 31 -1.83 1.67 -11.76
N VAL A 32 -2.70 1.53 -10.77
CA VAL A 32 -4.07 2.04 -10.81
C VAL A 32 -4.23 3.20 -9.84
N SER A 33 -4.88 4.29 -10.29
CA SER A 33 -5.46 5.28 -9.40
C SER A 33 -6.89 4.88 -9.09
N LEU A 34 -7.21 4.70 -7.82
CA LEU A 34 -8.56 4.37 -7.37
C LEU A 34 -9.50 5.57 -7.63
N ARG A 35 -10.80 5.34 -7.68
CA ARG A 35 -11.78 6.41 -7.89
C ARG A 35 -11.61 7.57 -6.90
N GLY A 36 -11.76 8.79 -7.39
CA GLY A 36 -11.52 10.00 -6.62
C GLY A 36 -10.05 10.35 -6.42
N HIS A 37 -9.11 9.63 -7.07
CA HIS A 37 -7.68 9.86 -6.95
C HIS A 37 -7.01 10.03 -8.33
N GLY A 38 -6.00 10.90 -8.39
CA GLY A 38 -5.20 11.14 -9.59
C GLY A 38 -6.07 11.58 -10.77
N ARG A 39 -6.02 10.83 -11.87
CA ARG A 39 -6.82 11.07 -13.09
C ARG A 39 -8.10 10.26 -13.17
N SER A 40 -8.40 9.42 -12.17
CA SER A 40 -9.63 8.64 -12.13
C SER A 40 -10.84 9.52 -11.80
N GLU A 41 -11.99 9.13 -12.29
CA GLU A 41 -13.25 9.85 -12.04
C GLU A 41 -13.69 9.73 -10.57
N GLY A 42 -14.70 10.49 -10.16
CA GLY A 42 -15.36 10.35 -8.87
C GLY A 42 -14.88 11.31 -7.78
N HIS A 43 -14.04 12.31 -8.12
CA HIS A 43 -13.52 13.31 -7.15
C HIS A 43 -14.66 14.04 -6.40
N GLN A 44 -15.74 14.40 -7.11
CA GLN A 44 -16.88 15.11 -6.52
C GLN A 44 -17.64 14.31 -5.47
N HIS A 45 -17.43 13.00 -5.41
CA HIS A 45 -18.06 12.08 -4.47
C HIS A 45 -17.06 11.40 -3.54
N LEU A 46 -15.82 11.90 -3.44
CA LEU A 46 -14.72 11.26 -2.73
C LEU A 46 -15.13 10.76 -1.34
N HIS A 47 -15.77 11.61 -0.54
CA HIS A 47 -16.13 11.29 0.85
C HIS A 47 -17.33 10.35 1.00
N THR A 48 -17.91 9.86 -0.09
CA THR A 48 -18.97 8.84 -0.09
C THR A 48 -18.47 7.45 -0.46
N TRP A 49 -17.28 7.36 -1.08
CA TRP A 49 -16.70 6.09 -1.50
C TRP A 49 -16.31 5.22 -0.30
N ARG A 50 -16.50 3.93 -0.45
CA ARG A 50 -16.20 2.91 0.55
C ARG A 50 -15.02 2.04 0.12
N LEU A 51 -14.48 1.29 1.06
CA LEU A 51 -13.44 0.30 0.77
C LEU A 51 -13.89 -0.73 -0.28
N SER A 52 -15.17 -1.10 -0.31
CA SER A 52 -15.75 -1.99 -1.32
C SER A 52 -15.73 -1.38 -2.73
N ASP A 53 -15.83 -0.06 -2.85
CA ASP A 53 -15.77 0.62 -4.15
C ASP A 53 -14.33 0.59 -4.71
N TYR A 54 -13.33 0.73 -3.84
CA TYR A 54 -11.92 0.59 -4.22
C TYR A 54 -11.56 -0.86 -4.59
N VAL A 55 -12.19 -1.85 -3.95
CA VAL A 55 -12.07 -3.25 -4.37
C VAL A 55 -12.67 -3.48 -5.75
N ALA A 56 -13.80 -2.84 -6.05
CA ALA A 56 -14.41 -2.91 -7.38
C ALA A 56 -13.50 -2.28 -8.46
N ASP A 57 -12.83 -1.16 -8.15
CA ASP A 57 -11.85 -0.54 -9.06
C ASP A 57 -10.67 -1.47 -9.33
N LEU A 58 -10.13 -2.11 -8.30
CA LEU A 58 -9.07 -3.10 -8.47
C LEU A 58 -9.54 -4.28 -9.32
N THR A 59 -10.77 -4.77 -9.08
CA THR A 59 -11.36 -5.85 -9.88
C THR A 59 -11.47 -5.47 -11.35
N GLN A 60 -11.94 -4.27 -11.63
CA GLN A 60 -12.02 -3.76 -12.99
C GLN A 60 -10.64 -3.60 -13.64
N ALA A 61 -9.67 -3.03 -12.90
CA ALA A 61 -8.31 -2.86 -13.40
C ALA A 61 -7.66 -4.22 -13.75
N VAL A 62 -7.82 -5.23 -12.89
CA VAL A 62 -7.33 -6.59 -13.17
C VAL A 62 -7.98 -7.17 -14.41
N ALA A 63 -9.28 -6.98 -14.61
CA ALA A 63 -10.02 -7.49 -15.77
C ALA A 63 -9.59 -6.85 -17.12
N THR A 64 -8.94 -5.68 -17.09
CA THR A 64 -8.40 -5.05 -18.31
C THR A 64 -7.05 -5.62 -18.76
N LEU A 65 -6.38 -6.39 -17.90
CA LEU A 65 -5.09 -6.95 -18.21
C LEU A 65 -5.19 -8.28 -18.95
N PRO A 66 -4.24 -8.60 -19.84
CA PRO A 66 -4.29 -9.82 -20.67
C PRO A 66 -4.17 -11.13 -19.86
N ALA A 67 -3.67 -11.04 -18.62
CA ALA A 67 -3.56 -12.17 -17.69
C ALA A 67 -3.60 -11.66 -16.23
N PRO A 68 -4.03 -12.51 -15.27
CA PRO A 68 -4.03 -12.13 -13.87
C PRO A 68 -2.64 -11.68 -13.40
N PRO A 69 -2.49 -10.45 -12.84
CA PRO A 69 -1.21 -9.92 -12.40
C PRO A 69 -0.83 -10.41 -11.00
N VAL A 70 0.46 -10.33 -10.66
CA VAL A 70 0.86 -10.19 -9.26
C VAL A 70 0.36 -8.82 -8.78
N LEU A 71 -0.34 -8.77 -7.65
CA LEU A 71 -0.89 -7.55 -7.08
C LEU A 71 0.02 -7.03 -5.96
N ILE A 72 0.30 -5.73 -6.00
CA ILE A 72 1.12 -5.05 -4.99
C ILE A 72 0.27 -3.93 -4.37
N GLY A 73 -0.03 -4.03 -3.08
CA GLY A 73 -0.80 -3.03 -2.37
C GLY A 73 0.03 -2.34 -1.28
N HIS A 74 0.14 -1.01 -1.36
CA HIS A 74 0.78 -0.19 -0.34
C HIS A 74 -0.25 0.38 0.63
N SER A 75 0.00 0.27 1.93
CA SER A 75 -0.82 0.90 2.98
C SER A 75 -2.31 0.55 2.84
N MET A 76 -3.21 1.53 2.58
CA MET A 76 -4.61 1.31 2.23
C MET A 76 -4.78 0.35 1.04
N GLY A 77 -3.95 0.52 -0.02
CA GLY A 77 -3.97 -0.39 -1.18
C GLY A 77 -3.70 -1.84 -0.80
N GLY A 78 -2.94 -2.08 0.27
CA GLY A 78 -2.77 -3.41 0.85
C GLY A 78 -4.06 -3.95 1.47
N MET A 79 -4.88 -3.11 2.12
CA MET A 79 -6.20 -3.53 2.63
C MET A 79 -7.18 -3.77 1.46
N VAL A 80 -7.17 -2.93 0.43
CA VAL A 80 -7.96 -3.16 -0.80
C VAL A 80 -7.62 -4.52 -1.41
N LEU A 81 -6.32 -4.84 -1.51
CA LEU A 81 -5.85 -6.13 -2.01
C LEU A 81 -6.29 -7.28 -1.12
N GLN A 82 -6.16 -7.16 0.21
CA GLN A 82 -6.64 -8.19 1.14
C GLN A 82 -8.14 -8.44 1.00
N LYS A 83 -8.94 -7.39 0.84
CA LYS A 83 -10.38 -7.49 0.56
C LYS A 83 -10.70 -8.09 -0.80
N TYR A 84 -9.91 -7.78 -1.82
CA TYR A 84 -10.02 -8.40 -3.14
C TYR A 84 -9.81 -9.92 -3.07
N LEU A 85 -8.85 -10.38 -2.28
CA LEU A 85 -8.57 -11.81 -2.09
C LEU A 85 -9.70 -12.59 -1.41
N GLU A 86 -10.67 -11.94 -0.75
CA GLU A 86 -11.85 -12.61 -0.18
C GLU A 86 -12.69 -13.30 -1.25
N THR A 87 -12.69 -12.77 -2.48
CA THR A 87 -13.53 -13.25 -3.59
C THR A 87 -12.73 -13.66 -4.83
N HIS A 88 -11.45 -13.25 -4.94
CA HIS A 88 -10.60 -13.50 -6.09
C HIS A 88 -9.21 -14.01 -5.68
N PRO A 89 -9.14 -15.21 -5.07
CA PRO A 89 -7.86 -15.76 -4.58
C PRO A 89 -6.96 -16.30 -5.70
N GLU A 90 -7.42 -16.31 -6.96
CA GLU A 90 -6.76 -16.98 -8.10
C GLU A 90 -5.83 -16.03 -8.85
N ILE A 91 -4.91 -15.39 -8.13
CA ILE A 91 -3.86 -14.54 -8.71
C ILE A 91 -2.48 -15.18 -8.51
N PRO A 92 -1.48 -14.77 -9.34
CA PRO A 92 -0.12 -15.32 -9.27
C PRO A 92 0.58 -15.16 -7.93
N GLY A 93 0.29 -14.08 -7.22
CA GLY A 93 0.90 -13.73 -5.95
C GLY A 93 0.46 -12.35 -5.49
N ALA A 94 0.70 -12.06 -4.22
CA ALA A 94 0.33 -10.79 -3.59
C ALA A 94 1.50 -10.22 -2.78
N VAL A 95 1.68 -8.89 -2.85
CA VAL A 95 2.64 -8.16 -2.01
C VAL A 95 1.89 -7.16 -1.15
N LEU A 96 2.02 -7.29 0.15
CA LEU A 96 1.51 -6.38 1.17
C LEU A 96 2.65 -5.48 1.65
N MET A 97 2.77 -4.29 1.06
CA MET A 97 3.86 -3.35 1.30
C MET A 97 3.42 -2.28 2.30
N ALA A 98 4.01 -2.26 3.51
CA ALA A 98 3.57 -1.40 4.61
C ALA A 98 2.04 -1.36 4.75
N SER A 99 1.40 -2.51 4.55
CA SER A 99 -0.05 -2.66 4.40
C SER A 99 -0.78 -2.43 5.71
N VAL A 100 -1.97 -1.83 5.64
CA VAL A 100 -2.93 -1.88 6.74
C VAL A 100 -3.11 -3.35 7.17
N PRO A 101 -3.00 -3.67 8.48
CA PRO A 101 -3.09 -5.04 8.97
C PRO A 101 -4.48 -5.65 8.77
N PRO A 102 -4.61 -6.99 8.77
CA PRO A 102 -5.91 -7.69 8.65
C PRO A 102 -6.98 -7.24 9.64
N GLN A 103 -6.58 -6.84 10.85
CA GLN A 103 -7.46 -6.34 11.92
C GLN A 103 -7.83 -4.86 11.77
N GLY A 104 -7.30 -4.16 10.75
CA GLY A 104 -7.55 -2.74 10.49
C GLY A 104 -6.62 -1.79 11.22
N LEU A 105 -6.92 -0.49 11.17
CA LEU A 105 -6.07 0.61 11.64
C LEU A 105 -6.24 0.96 13.13
N LEU A 106 -7.23 0.43 13.81
CA LEU A 106 -7.47 0.81 15.22
C LEU A 106 -6.24 0.59 16.11
N PRO A 107 -5.53 -0.56 16.04
CA PRO A 107 -4.30 -0.76 16.81
C PRO A 107 -3.18 0.21 16.41
N SER A 108 -3.04 0.52 15.11
CA SER A 108 -2.06 1.46 14.58
C SER A 108 -2.32 2.88 15.10
N ASN A 109 -3.56 3.34 15.03
CA ASN A 109 -3.96 4.66 15.51
C ASN A 109 -3.76 4.81 17.02
N LEU A 110 -4.09 3.77 17.79
CA LEU A 110 -3.86 3.76 19.24
C LEU A 110 -2.37 3.81 19.57
N HIS A 111 -1.55 3.02 18.86
CA HIS A 111 -0.09 3.05 19.00
C HIS A 111 0.46 4.44 18.69
N MET A 112 0.04 5.05 17.59
CA MET A 112 0.47 6.39 17.19
C MET A 112 0.02 7.46 18.17
N ALA A 113 -1.23 7.40 18.67
CA ALA A 113 -1.73 8.33 19.68
C ALA A 113 -0.93 8.27 20.99
N MET A 114 -0.50 7.08 21.40
CA MET A 114 0.31 6.89 22.61
C MET A 114 1.79 7.28 22.42
N ARG A 115 2.39 6.98 21.26
CA ARG A 115 3.83 7.17 21.02
C ARG A 115 4.15 8.52 20.41
N HIS A 116 3.23 9.07 19.62
CA HIS A 116 3.41 10.31 18.84
C HIS A 116 2.15 11.18 18.90
N PRO A 117 1.67 11.60 20.09
CA PRO A 117 0.36 12.26 20.26
C PRO A 117 0.22 13.54 19.42
N PHE A 118 1.25 14.34 19.34
CA PHE A 118 1.23 15.57 18.53
C PHE A 118 1.12 15.27 17.03
N LEU A 119 1.87 14.27 16.55
CA LEU A 119 1.84 13.85 15.15
C LEU A 119 0.49 13.22 14.79
N PHE A 120 -0.10 12.47 15.73
CA PHE A 120 -1.45 11.91 15.59
C PHE A 120 -2.52 13.02 15.45
N GLN A 121 -2.44 14.09 16.27
CA GLN A 121 -3.34 15.23 16.14
C GLN A 121 -3.17 15.95 14.79
N GLN A 122 -1.94 16.17 14.34
CA GLN A 122 -1.68 16.78 13.03
C GLN A 122 -2.27 15.94 11.90
N MET A 123 -2.09 14.62 11.95
CA MET A 123 -2.66 13.72 10.95
C MET A 123 -4.19 13.69 10.99
N ALA A 124 -4.81 13.75 12.17
CA ALA A 124 -6.26 13.82 12.31
C ALA A 124 -6.82 15.11 11.67
N LEU A 125 -6.18 16.26 11.92
CA LEU A 125 -6.55 17.53 11.29
C LEU A 125 -6.37 17.49 9.77
N PHE A 126 -5.25 16.96 9.29
CA PHE A 126 -5.00 16.76 7.87
C PHE A 126 -6.06 15.87 7.21
N SER A 127 -6.42 14.76 7.84
CA SER A 127 -7.44 13.83 7.35
C SER A 127 -8.83 14.47 7.26
N LEU A 128 -9.19 15.33 8.22
CA LEU A 128 -10.49 16.00 8.28
C LEU A 128 -10.59 17.23 7.37
N LEU A 129 -9.53 18.02 7.30
CA LEU A 129 -9.53 19.34 6.67
C LEU A 129 -8.79 19.37 5.32
N GLY A 130 -8.13 18.27 4.97
CA GLY A 130 -7.47 18.09 3.67
C GLY A 130 -6.03 18.58 3.59
N PRO A 131 -5.41 18.49 2.40
CA PRO A 131 -3.98 18.76 2.18
C PRO A 131 -3.49 20.15 2.57
N SER A 132 -4.36 21.15 2.58
CA SER A 132 -4.02 22.52 3.01
C SER A 132 -3.54 22.61 4.46
N PHE A 133 -3.83 21.61 5.29
CA PHE A 133 -3.37 21.50 6.67
C PHE A 133 -2.09 20.67 6.82
N GLY A 134 -1.51 20.21 5.71
CA GLY A 134 -0.24 19.50 5.68
C GLY A 134 0.95 20.44 5.46
N SER A 135 2.14 19.91 5.68
CA SER A 135 3.40 20.55 5.30
C SER A 135 4.43 19.49 4.88
N PRO A 136 5.45 19.88 4.07
CA PRO A 136 6.55 18.97 3.75
C PRO A 136 7.25 18.40 5.00
N GLU A 137 7.37 19.17 6.08
CA GLU A 137 7.97 18.73 7.34
C GLU A 137 7.10 17.71 8.07
N MET A 138 5.78 17.90 8.07
CA MET A 138 4.84 16.92 8.60
C MET A 138 4.90 15.63 7.79
N MET A 139 4.91 15.73 6.46
CA MET A 139 5.04 14.60 5.54
C MET A 139 6.34 13.82 5.78
N ARG A 140 7.49 14.50 5.96
CA ARG A 140 8.75 13.84 6.32
C ARG A 140 8.61 13.02 7.59
N ARG A 141 8.06 13.59 8.66
CA ARG A 141 7.90 12.90 9.96
C ARG A 141 6.96 11.71 9.90
N LEU A 142 5.99 11.73 9.01
CA LEU A 142 4.98 10.68 8.86
C LEU A 142 5.40 9.59 7.88
N LEU A 143 6.00 9.98 6.75
CA LEU A 143 6.12 9.10 5.58
C LEU A 143 7.56 8.77 5.20
N PHE A 144 8.55 9.59 5.61
CA PHE A 144 9.92 9.50 5.11
C PHE A 144 10.96 9.42 6.23
N SER A 145 12.12 8.91 5.88
CA SER A 145 13.32 8.96 6.71
C SER A 145 13.78 10.41 6.96
N GLN A 146 14.52 10.62 8.06
CA GLN A 146 14.99 11.95 8.46
C GLN A 146 15.91 12.60 7.42
N ASP A 147 16.61 11.78 6.64
CA ASP A 147 17.59 12.20 5.64
C ASP A 147 16.93 12.63 4.32
N MET A 148 15.60 12.48 4.16
CA MET A 148 14.90 12.88 2.95
C MET A 148 15.05 14.39 2.71
N PRO A 149 15.62 14.83 1.56
CA PRO A 149 15.82 16.25 1.26
C PRO A 149 14.49 17.01 1.15
N LEU A 150 14.45 18.23 1.68
CA LEU A 150 13.26 19.10 1.61
C LEU A 150 12.83 19.42 0.16
N THR A 151 13.76 19.43 -0.77
CA THR A 151 13.46 19.61 -2.21
C THR A 151 12.59 18.48 -2.73
N LYS A 152 12.98 17.21 -2.45
CA LYS A 152 12.20 16.03 -2.80
C LYS A 152 10.85 16.00 -2.08
N LEU A 153 10.80 16.36 -0.81
CA LEU A 153 9.55 16.42 -0.06
C LEU A 153 8.54 17.41 -0.65
N ARG A 154 9.01 18.55 -1.19
CA ARG A 154 8.15 19.52 -1.88
C ARG A 154 7.59 18.96 -3.18
N GLU A 155 8.42 18.26 -3.96
CA GLU A 155 7.97 17.55 -5.17
C GLU A 155 6.93 16.48 -4.85
N TYR A 156 7.16 15.66 -3.82
CA TYR A 156 6.23 14.61 -3.41
C TYR A 156 4.96 15.12 -2.73
N PHE A 157 5.02 16.33 -2.16
CA PHE A 157 3.84 16.96 -1.58
C PHE A 157 2.76 17.23 -2.62
N ASP A 158 3.14 17.43 -3.88
CA ASP A 158 2.21 17.59 -5.01
C ASP A 158 1.46 16.30 -5.38
N TYR A 159 1.91 15.13 -4.86
CA TYR A 159 1.17 13.86 -5.01
C TYR A 159 0.10 13.68 -3.95
N ILE A 160 0.14 14.51 -2.88
CA ILE A 160 -0.81 14.41 -1.77
C ILE A 160 -2.14 15.02 -2.16
N GLN A 161 -3.19 14.27 -1.90
CA GLN A 161 -4.57 14.68 -2.14
C GLN A 161 -5.49 14.26 -1.00
N ALA A 162 -6.76 14.63 -1.07
CA ALA A 162 -7.74 14.21 -0.07
C ALA A 162 -8.02 12.69 -0.16
N GLU A 163 -8.48 12.11 0.93
CA GLU A 163 -8.92 10.72 1.01
C GLU A 163 -10.37 10.64 1.48
N SER A 164 -11.06 9.56 1.12
CA SER A 164 -12.40 9.28 1.62
C SER A 164 -12.41 9.07 3.13
N GLN A 165 -13.22 9.86 3.82
CA GLN A 165 -13.44 9.68 5.27
C GLN A 165 -14.17 8.36 5.57
N VAL A 166 -15.03 7.90 4.66
CA VAL A 166 -15.75 6.63 4.82
C VAL A 166 -14.79 5.44 4.67
N VAL A 167 -13.86 5.48 3.70
CA VAL A 167 -12.80 4.46 3.59
C VAL A 167 -11.93 4.44 4.85
N SER A 168 -11.58 5.61 5.38
CA SER A 168 -10.80 5.71 6.61
C SER A 168 -11.54 5.04 7.80
N LEU A 169 -12.85 5.21 7.89
CA LEU A 169 -13.69 4.52 8.87
C LEU A 169 -13.80 3.02 8.61
N ASP A 170 -14.02 2.60 7.36
CA ASP A 170 -14.08 1.18 7.00
C ASP A 170 -12.79 0.45 7.41
N MET A 171 -11.63 1.11 7.32
CA MET A 171 -10.32 0.56 7.73
C MET A 171 -10.11 0.50 9.25
N MET A 172 -10.95 1.13 10.07
CA MET A 172 -10.85 1.05 11.55
C MET A 172 -11.24 -0.33 12.13
N GLY A 173 -11.55 -1.31 11.29
CA GLY A 173 -11.99 -2.64 11.72
C GLY A 173 -13.51 -2.79 11.79
N ILE A 174 -14.28 -1.78 11.35
CA ILE A 174 -15.74 -1.84 11.23
C ILE A 174 -16.15 -2.84 10.16
N ASN A 175 -15.33 -2.98 9.12
CA ASN A 175 -15.52 -3.97 8.07
C ASN A 175 -14.38 -5.03 8.14
N PRO A 176 -14.46 -6.00 9.05
CA PRO A 176 -13.40 -6.95 9.28
C PRO A 176 -13.09 -7.80 8.05
N LEU A 177 -11.85 -8.20 7.91
CA LEU A 177 -11.43 -9.12 6.87
C LEU A 177 -12.05 -10.50 7.12
N ARG A 178 -12.72 -11.06 6.09
CA ARG A 178 -13.36 -12.38 6.15
C ARG A 178 -12.50 -13.49 5.53
N LEU A 179 -11.31 -13.12 5.08
CA LEU A 179 -10.37 -14.02 4.44
C LEU A 179 -9.87 -15.07 5.44
N LYS A 180 -9.77 -16.30 4.98
CA LYS A 180 -9.20 -17.44 5.71
C LYS A 180 -7.83 -17.78 5.10
N PRO A 181 -6.72 -17.39 5.72
CA PRO A 181 -5.40 -17.57 5.13
C PRO A 181 -5.06 -19.03 4.80
N GLU A 182 -5.61 -19.98 5.56
CA GLU A 182 -5.42 -21.41 5.32
C GLU A 182 -6.02 -21.92 4.00
N GLN A 183 -6.93 -21.17 3.40
CA GLN A 183 -7.57 -21.47 2.12
C GLN A 183 -6.84 -20.84 0.93
N LEU A 184 -5.94 -19.89 1.19
CA LEU A 184 -5.15 -19.26 0.13
C LEU A 184 -4.08 -20.23 -0.41
N ARG A 185 -3.97 -20.31 -1.72
CA ARG A 185 -2.99 -21.12 -2.44
C ARG A 185 -1.98 -20.30 -3.23
N LEU A 186 -1.93 -19.00 -2.97
CA LEU A 186 -1.01 -18.06 -3.61
C LEU A 186 0.13 -17.66 -2.66
N PRO A 187 1.32 -17.44 -3.18
CA PRO A 187 2.41 -16.87 -2.40
C PRO A 187 2.11 -15.41 -2.02
N ILE A 188 2.43 -15.06 -0.78
CA ILE A 188 2.26 -13.69 -0.25
C ILE A 188 3.59 -13.21 0.31
N LEU A 189 4.05 -12.04 -0.14
CA LEU A 189 5.13 -11.28 0.46
C LEU A 189 4.53 -10.22 1.39
N VAL A 190 5.00 -10.17 2.64
CA VAL A 190 4.68 -9.10 3.58
C VAL A 190 5.94 -8.29 3.85
N GLN A 191 5.96 -7.06 3.35
CA GLN A 191 7.10 -6.17 3.41
C GLN A 191 6.75 -4.90 4.20
N GLY A 192 7.67 -4.43 5.03
CA GLY A 192 7.49 -3.20 5.80
C GLY A 192 8.80 -2.48 6.04
N ALA A 193 8.73 -1.31 6.64
CA ALA A 193 9.86 -0.41 6.85
C ALA A 193 10.21 -0.29 8.34
N GLN A 194 11.50 -0.19 8.65
CA GLN A 194 12.00 -0.18 10.03
C GLN A 194 11.50 1.02 10.84
N HIS A 195 11.36 2.18 10.20
CA HIS A 195 11.02 3.46 10.84
C HIS A 195 9.59 3.90 10.53
N ASP A 196 8.73 2.99 10.07
CA ASP A 196 7.33 3.28 9.81
C ASP A 196 6.58 3.60 11.11
N VAL A 197 6.00 4.81 11.18
CA VAL A 197 5.24 5.28 12.35
C VAL A 197 3.77 4.86 12.30
N PHE A 198 3.27 4.46 11.12
CA PHE A 198 1.90 3.98 10.94
C PHE A 198 1.81 2.47 11.11
N ILE A 199 2.58 1.74 10.33
CA ILE A 199 2.58 0.27 10.30
C ILE A 199 3.91 -0.21 10.85
N SER A 200 4.00 -0.29 12.17
CA SER A 200 5.24 -0.65 12.85
C SER A 200 5.74 -2.04 12.41
N PRO A 201 7.06 -2.32 12.53
CA PRO A 201 7.62 -3.65 12.26
C PRO A 201 6.92 -4.78 13.02
N ALA A 202 6.36 -4.51 14.19
CA ALA A 202 5.58 -5.49 14.96
C ALA A 202 4.27 -5.85 14.22
N MET A 203 3.55 -4.85 13.71
CA MET A 203 2.32 -5.04 12.94
C MET A 203 2.59 -5.77 11.61
N VAL A 204 3.71 -5.47 10.95
CA VAL A 204 4.13 -6.18 9.73
C VAL A 204 4.36 -7.67 10.04
N ARG A 205 5.06 -7.99 11.16
CA ARG A 205 5.26 -9.39 11.59
C ARG A 205 3.94 -10.08 11.98
N GLU A 206 2.98 -9.36 12.56
CA GLU A 206 1.64 -9.90 12.85
C GLU A 206 0.87 -10.20 11.57
N THR A 207 0.93 -9.31 10.58
CA THR A 207 0.35 -9.54 9.25
C THR A 207 0.99 -10.76 8.58
N ALA A 208 2.31 -10.90 8.63
CA ALA A 208 3.01 -12.05 8.07
C ALA A 208 2.60 -13.36 8.77
N ARG A 209 2.49 -13.36 10.11
CA ARG A 209 1.99 -14.52 10.86
C ARG A 209 0.56 -14.89 10.48
N PHE A 210 -0.32 -13.90 10.29
CA PHE A 210 -1.69 -14.13 9.81
C PHE A 210 -1.69 -14.88 8.47
N TYR A 211 -0.83 -14.47 7.52
CA TYR A 211 -0.68 -15.13 6.22
C TYR A 211 0.26 -16.32 6.19
N ARG A 212 0.81 -16.74 7.34
CA ARG A 212 1.74 -17.89 7.47
C ARG A 212 2.98 -17.73 6.60
N THR A 213 3.50 -16.53 6.50
CA THR A 213 4.72 -16.17 5.78
C THR A 213 5.69 -15.42 6.67
N GLU A 214 6.87 -15.11 6.15
CA GLU A 214 7.85 -14.29 6.84
C GLU A 214 7.70 -12.80 6.48
N ALA A 215 8.00 -11.96 7.46
CA ALA A 215 8.01 -10.51 7.27
C ALA A 215 9.39 -10.06 6.79
N GLN A 216 9.44 -9.29 5.71
CA GLN A 216 10.64 -8.57 5.30
C GLN A 216 10.58 -7.12 5.83
N ILE A 217 11.48 -6.77 6.73
CA ILE A 217 11.60 -5.40 7.27
C ILE A 217 12.81 -4.73 6.62
N ILE A 218 12.56 -3.71 5.81
CA ILE A 218 13.62 -2.96 5.13
C ILE A 218 14.24 -1.95 6.13
N PRO A 219 15.56 -1.99 6.33
CA PRO A 219 16.23 -1.10 7.27
C PRO A 219 16.26 0.35 6.76
N ASN A 220 16.44 1.30 7.68
CA ASN A 220 16.61 2.73 7.39
C ASN A 220 15.57 3.31 6.43
N MET A 221 14.34 2.84 6.50
CA MET A 221 13.23 3.18 5.62
C MET A 221 11.99 3.51 6.43
N ALA A 222 11.16 4.45 5.95
CA ALA A 222 9.88 4.80 6.52
C ALA A 222 8.71 4.39 5.62
N HIS A 223 7.50 4.92 5.87
CA HIS A 223 6.24 4.42 5.30
C HIS A 223 6.15 4.48 3.77
N ALA A 224 6.60 5.59 3.15
CA ALA A 224 6.52 5.78 1.70
C ALA A 224 7.64 5.04 0.95
N MET A 225 7.76 3.74 1.17
CA MET A 225 8.87 2.86 0.75
C MET A 225 9.26 3.02 -0.73
N MET A 226 8.29 3.29 -1.63
CA MET A 226 8.52 3.45 -3.07
C MET A 226 9.19 4.78 -3.44
N LEU A 227 9.16 5.77 -2.54
CA LEU A 227 9.71 7.12 -2.74
C LEU A 227 10.91 7.42 -1.82
N GLU A 228 11.29 6.48 -0.95
CA GLU A 228 12.45 6.63 -0.07
C GLU A 228 13.77 6.69 -0.83
N LEU A 229 14.82 7.25 -0.21
CA LEU A 229 16.15 7.35 -0.83
C LEU A 229 16.74 5.98 -1.14
N ASN A 230 16.50 5.01 -0.28
CA ASN A 230 16.92 3.62 -0.45
C ASN A 230 15.78 2.71 -0.98
N TRP A 231 14.81 3.26 -1.71
CA TRP A 231 13.67 2.53 -2.30
C TRP A 231 14.08 1.25 -3.03
N GLN A 232 15.30 1.24 -3.59
CA GLN A 232 15.82 0.11 -4.35
C GLN A 232 15.96 -1.15 -3.50
N GLU A 233 16.28 -1.02 -2.20
CA GLU A 233 16.35 -2.17 -1.30
C GLU A 233 14.98 -2.89 -1.19
N ALA A 234 13.89 -2.13 -1.14
CA ALA A 234 12.53 -2.69 -1.14
C ALA A 234 12.19 -3.34 -2.49
N ALA A 235 12.57 -2.70 -3.59
CA ALA A 235 12.34 -3.21 -4.93
C ALA A 235 13.16 -4.48 -5.23
N ASP A 236 14.44 -4.54 -4.82
CA ASP A 236 15.31 -5.70 -4.98
C ASP A 236 14.80 -6.90 -4.17
N ALA A 237 14.37 -6.66 -2.93
CA ALA A 237 13.78 -7.70 -2.09
C ALA A 237 12.47 -8.25 -2.69
N MET A 238 11.63 -7.39 -3.26
CA MET A 238 10.42 -7.80 -3.99
C MET A 238 10.77 -8.58 -5.26
N LEU A 239 11.80 -8.14 -6.02
CA LEU A 239 12.26 -8.82 -7.23
C LEU A 239 12.73 -10.25 -6.91
N GLY A 240 13.57 -10.42 -5.87
CA GLY A 240 14.04 -11.75 -5.46
C GLY A 240 12.89 -12.69 -5.08
N TRP A 241 11.84 -12.17 -4.44
CA TRP A 241 10.63 -12.95 -4.17
C TRP A 241 9.85 -13.29 -5.44
N LEU A 242 9.70 -12.36 -6.38
CA LEU A 242 9.04 -12.60 -7.67
C LEU A 242 9.72 -13.69 -8.48
N GLU A 243 11.06 -13.69 -8.53
CA GLU A 243 11.83 -14.72 -9.22
C GLU A 243 11.58 -16.12 -8.63
N GLN A 244 11.48 -16.23 -7.31
CA GLN A 244 11.12 -17.48 -6.64
C GLN A 244 9.69 -17.92 -6.98
N VAL A 245 8.73 -16.99 -6.99
CA VAL A 245 7.33 -17.25 -7.35
C VAL A 245 7.20 -17.72 -8.79
N VAL A 246 7.92 -17.08 -9.71
CA VAL A 246 7.91 -17.46 -11.13
C VAL A 246 8.58 -18.82 -11.33
N ALA A 247 9.72 -19.05 -10.68
CA ALA A 247 10.43 -20.34 -10.78
C ALA A 247 9.64 -21.53 -10.19
N ALA A 248 8.81 -21.28 -9.18
CA ALA A 248 7.98 -22.30 -8.54
C ALA A 248 6.72 -22.68 -9.35
N ARG A 249 6.38 -21.93 -10.42
CA ARG A 249 5.24 -22.27 -11.28
C ARG A 249 5.63 -23.40 -12.23
N PRO A 250 4.87 -24.52 -12.25
CA PRO A 250 5.02 -25.50 -13.32
C PRO A 250 4.76 -24.77 -14.65
N ALA A 251 5.63 -25.01 -15.65
CA ALA A 251 5.40 -24.55 -17.01
C ALA A 251 3.96 -24.91 -17.37
N ALA A 252 3.14 -23.89 -17.72
CA ALA A 252 1.80 -24.14 -18.20
C ALA A 252 1.90 -25.13 -19.34
N ALA A 253 1.24 -26.27 -19.20
CA ALA A 253 1.17 -27.26 -20.25
C ALA A 253 0.64 -26.56 -21.51
N ALA A 254 1.48 -26.50 -22.53
CA ALA A 254 1.19 -25.91 -23.83
C ALA A 254 0.06 -26.66 -24.54
#